data_75b9dac98e8228db64c4c2fd7749eb8b
#
_entry.id   75b9dac98e8228db64c4c2fd7749eb8b
#
_cell.length_a   1.000
_cell.length_b   1.000
_cell.length_c   1.000
_cell.angle_alpha   90.00
_cell.angle_beta   90.00
_cell.angle_gamma   90.00
#
_symmetry.space_group_name_H-M   'P 1'
#
loop_
_entity.id
_entity.type
_entity.pdbx_description
1 polymer ?
#
loop_
_entity_poly.entity_id
_entity_poly.type
_entity_poly.pdbx_seq_one_letter_code
_entity_poly.pdbx_strand_id
1 'polypeptide(L)'
;MIKRLAGYLVLLLAAAYLYFMYNETVISGILVFLILYLPASALYLILIQGKIDADLGRVPAMGEAEKKIRAGAVVRNRARMMSIRYEVFLTLGNIHDKKRKKRKYAGSVPAGGEETLWCEFETGRCGSIEMRIDTIRVYDFLGIFFLRKKVKKRASVKILPQFSLMPVEITRKTREFQAEAEEYSGEKRGDDPSEIYQIREYRVMDSLKDIHWKLSVKEEELMVKERGFPLGCTVLIWFDVRAGKVSAEGFSKMVERAASLSVTLAEEKCIHMAAWYEEKNERIVKWRVRDEESACSMIWRLLDLEPCRDIKKRDACYEDTFKGQEFSSIVIIDGAGKIWKDGEAPELLRL
;
A
#
# COMPACT_ATOMS: atom_id res chain seq x y z
N MET A 1 32.77 -5.42 17.83
CA MET A 1 34.07 -5.11 17.22
C MET A 1 35.14 -4.87 18.28
N ILE A 2 35.10 -3.80 19.07
CA ILE A 2 36.13 -3.45 20.06
C ILE A 2 36.47 -4.59 21.01
N LYS A 3 35.48 -5.28 21.60
CA LYS A 3 35.71 -6.43 22.49
C LYS A 3 36.44 -7.61 21.81
N ARG A 4 36.12 -7.89 20.54
CA ARG A 4 36.78 -8.99 19.79
C ARG A 4 38.20 -8.61 19.39
N LEU A 5 38.41 -7.36 18.97
CA LEU A 5 39.75 -6.84 18.69
C LEU A 5 40.62 -6.81 19.96
N ALA A 6 40.08 -6.38 21.10
CA ALA A 6 40.79 -6.41 22.37
C ALA A 6 41.16 -7.84 22.79
N GLY A 7 40.22 -8.79 22.66
CA GLY A 7 40.51 -10.20 22.91
C GLY A 7 41.57 -10.77 21.99
N TYR A 8 41.59 -10.38 20.72
CA TYR A 8 42.62 -10.77 19.76
C TYR A 8 43.98 -10.18 20.10
N LEU A 9 44.04 -8.92 20.51
CA LEU A 9 45.29 -8.28 20.97
C LEU A 9 45.85 -8.95 22.21
N VAL A 10 45.00 -9.32 23.18
CA VAL A 10 45.40 -10.06 24.36
C VAL A 10 45.98 -11.43 23.98
N LEU A 11 45.32 -12.15 23.02
CA LEU A 11 45.83 -13.43 22.51
C LEU A 11 47.21 -13.26 21.86
N LEU A 12 47.38 -12.22 21.03
CA LEU A 12 48.63 -11.93 20.36
C LEU A 12 49.76 -11.60 21.35
N LEU A 13 49.45 -10.77 22.39
CA LEU A 13 50.41 -10.48 23.46
C LEU A 13 50.79 -11.72 24.28
N ALA A 14 49.84 -12.59 24.60
CA ALA A 14 50.08 -13.84 25.27
C ALA A 14 50.97 -14.77 24.44
N ALA A 15 50.72 -14.89 23.11
CA ALA A 15 51.55 -15.68 22.21
C ALA A 15 52.97 -15.12 22.10
N ALA A 16 53.10 -13.80 22.07
CA ALA A 16 54.42 -13.14 22.07
C ALA A 16 55.17 -13.35 23.37
N TYR A 17 54.52 -13.26 24.52
CA TYR A 17 55.11 -13.57 25.82
C TYR A 17 55.61 -15.01 25.91
N LEU A 18 54.77 -15.97 25.52
CA LEU A 18 55.15 -17.38 25.47
C LEU A 18 56.33 -17.65 24.53
N TYR A 19 56.41 -17.00 23.38
CA TYR A 19 57.54 -17.09 22.49
C TYR A 19 58.85 -16.60 23.16
N PHE A 20 58.79 -15.45 23.82
CA PHE A 20 59.97 -14.95 24.56
C PHE A 20 60.42 -15.87 25.69
N MET A 21 59.51 -16.56 26.40
CA MET A 21 59.79 -17.42 27.54
C MET A 21 60.38 -18.77 27.08
N TYR A 22 59.82 -19.38 26.01
CA TYR A 22 60.08 -20.77 25.71
C TYR A 22 60.87 -20.96 24.39
N ASN A 23 60.91 -19.94 23.53
CA ASN A 23 61.62 -19.92 22.24
C ASN A 23 61.35 -21.18 21.33
N GLU A 24 60.16 -21.75 21.44
CA GLU A 24 59.75 -22.95 20.74
C GLU A 24 59.26 -22.63 19.33
N THR A 25 59.62 -23.49 18.34
CA THR A 25 59.24 -23.29 16.92
C THR A 25 57.76 -23.29 16.69
N VAL A 26 57.03 -24.10 17.46
CA VAL A 26 55.54 -24.13 17.37
C VAL A 26 54.92 -22.80 17.80
N ILE A 27 55.41 -22.19 18.89
CA ILE A 27 54.92 -20.94 19.40
C ILE A 27 55.23 -19.81 18.40
N SER A 28 56.43 -19.82 17.79
CA SER A 28 56.78 -18.87 16.74
C SER A 28 55.85 -18.94 15.53
N GLY A 29 55.50 -20.17 15.10
CA GLY A 29 54.52 -20.38 14.03
C GLY A 29 53.15 -19.82 14.32
N ILE A 30 52.63 -20.00 15.55
CA ILE A 30 51.37 -19.43 16.00
C ILE A 30 51.45 -17.89 16.00
N LEU A 31 52.53 -17.33 16.51
CA LEU A 31 52.71 -15.86 16.53
C LEU A 31 52.70 -15.26 15.12
N VAL A 32 53.47 -15.85 14.20
CA VAL A 32 53.54 -15.42 12.79
C VAL A 32 52.14 -15.55 12.15
N PHE A 33 51.42 -16.66 12.38
CA PHE A 33 50.06 -16.79 11.88
C PHE A 33 49.11 -15.71 12.39
N LEU A 34 49.17 -15.39 13.68
CA LEU A 34 48.35 -14.32 14.26
C LEU A 34 48.70 -12.94 13.66
N ILE A 35 50.00 -12.64 13.47
CA ILE A 35 50.40 -11.38 12.85
C ILE A 35 49.91 -11.28 11.41
N LEU A 36 50.06 -12.34 10.59
CA LEU A 36 49.65 -12.40 9.20
C LEU A 36 48.15 -12.40 9.00
N TYR A 37 47.37 -12.88 10.01
CA TYR A 37 45.92 -12.90 9.94
C TYR A 37 45.31 -11.49 9.76
N LEU A 38 45.84 -10.46 10.39
CA LEU A 38 45.31 -9.10 10.29
C LEU A 38 45.32 -8.55 8.87
N PRO A 39 46.46 -8.51 8.16
CA PRO A 39 46.49 -8.05 6.77
C PRO A 39 45.73 -8.99 5.84
N ALA A 40 45.72 -10.31 6.10
CA ALA A 40 44.95 -11.28 5.31
C ALA A 40 43.44 -11.05 5.44
N SER A 41 42.94 -10.76 6.64
CA SER A 41 41.52 -10.47 6.87
C SER A 41 41.07 -9.16 6.23
N ALA A 42 41.95 -8.12 6.24
CA ALA A 42 41.70 -6.87 5.54
C ALA A 42 41.63 -7.07 4.02
N LEU A 43 42.62 -7.81 3.46
CA LEU A 43 42.64 -8.16 2.04
C LEU A 43 41.38 -8.97 1.64
N TYR A 44 40.99 -9.96 2.46
CA TYR A 44 39.77 -10.73 2.27
C TYR A 44 38.53 -9.83 2.15
N LEU A 45 38.34 -8.88 3.08
CA LEU A 45 37.20 -7.95 3.05
C LEU A 45 37.21 -7.05 1.79
N ILE A 46 38.38 -6.58 1.37
CA ILE A 46 38.53 -5.77 0.15
C ILE A 46 38.11 -6.59 -1.08
N LEU A 47 38.59 -7.83 -1.20
CA LEU A 47 38.29 -8.72 -2.33
C LEU A 47 36.78 -9.08 -2.42
N ILE A 48 36.09 -9.12 -1.28
CA ILE A 48 34.67 -9.49 -1.21
C ILE A 48 33.74 -8.27 -1.38
N GLN A 49 34.23 -7.05 -1.16
CA GLN A 49 33.42 -5.83 -1.14
C GLN A 49 32.46 -5.70 -2.34
N GLY A 50 32.91 -6.02 -3.56
CA GLY A 50 32.10 -5.95 -4.78
C GLY A 50 31.27 -7.20 -5.08
N LYS A 51 31.54 -8.30 -4.39
CA LYS A 51 30.99 -9.63 -4.73
C LYS A 51 29.77 -10.04 -3.93
N ILE A 52 29.42 -9.29 -2.89
CA ILE A 52 28.19 -9.52 -2.12
C ILE A 52 27.12 -8.55 -2.57
N ASP A 53 25.93 -9.07 -2.76
CA ASP A 53 24.71 -8.31 -3.06
C ASP A 53 23.54 -8.79 -2.21
N ALA A 54 22.61 -7.87 -1.92
CA ALA A 54 21.40 -8.17 -1.21
C ALA A 54 20.23 -7.54 -1.94
N ASP A 55 19.17 -8.29 -2.16
CA ASP A 55 17.96 -7.85 -2.81
C ASP A 55 16.72 -8.31 -2.05
N LEU A 56 15.59 -7.66 -2.30
CA LEU A 56 14.31 -8.15 -1.85
C LEU A 56 13.85 -9.25 -2.81
N GLY A 57 13.72 -10.46 -2.30
CA GLY A 57 13.33 -11.62 -3.06
C GLY A 57 11.80 -11.71 -3.19
N ARG A 58 11.21 -12.79 -2.71
CA ARG A 58 9.75 -12.99 -2.76
C ARG A 58 9.08 -12.15 -1.68
N VAL A 59 8.62 -10.97 -2.06
CA VAL A 59 7.80 -10.09 -1.23
C VAL A 59 6.37 -10.17 -1.76
N PRO A 60 5.37 -10.59 -0.97
CA PRO A 60 3.98 -10.62 -1.42
C PRO A 60 3.50 -9.20 -1.72
N ALA A 61 2.70 -9.05 -2.77
CA ALA A 61 2.12 -7.75 -3.12
C ALA A 61 1.07 -7.31 -2.08
N MET A 62 0.37 -8.29 -1.48
CA MET A 62 -0.70 -8.07 -0.51
C MET A 62 -0.59 -9.03 0.68
N GLY A 63 -1.21 -8.64 1.78
CA GLY A 63 -1.42 -9.42 2.99
C GLY A 63 -2.72 -8.99 3.67
N GLU A 64 -3.16 -9.76 4.65
CA GLU A 64 -4.32 -9.44 5.47
C GLU A 64 -3.87 -8.95 6.85
N ALA A 65 -4.65 -8.04 7.44
CA ALA A 65 -4.45 -7.62 8.82
C ALA A 65 -4.58 -8.83 9.77
N GLU A 66 -3.81 -8.81 10.88
CA GLU A 66 -3.77 -9.86 11.90
C GLU A 66 -3.22 -11.23 11.43
N LYS A 67 -2.87 -11.37 10.17
CA LYS A 67 -2.20 -12.56 9.66
C LYS A 67 -0.68 -12.36 9.56
N LYS A 68 0.06 -13.46 9.76
CA LYS A 68 1.52 -13.48 9.59
C LYS A 68 1.87 -13.37 8.12
N ILE A 69 2.68 -12.39 7.79
CA ILE A 69 3.17 -12.14 6.45
C ILE A 69 4.62 -12.53 6.39
N ARG A 70 4.98 -13.31 5.37
CA ARG A 70 6.33 -13.82 5.15
C ARG A 70 6.93 -13.17 3.91
N ALA A 71 8.02 -12.43 4.10
CA ALA A 71 8.74 -11.76 3.01
C ALA A 71 10.18 -12.25 2.97
N GLY A 72 10.72 -12.48 1.78
CA GLY A 72 12.07 -12.95 1.57
C GLY A 72 13.04 -11.83 1.23
N ALA A 73 14.23 -11.85 1.82
CA ALA A 73 15.39 -11.08 1.36
C ALA A 73 16.47 -12.05 0.89
N VAL A 74 16.99 -11.85 -0.30
CA VAL A 74 17.99 -12.75 -0.91
C VAL A 74 19.36 -12.10 -0.81
N VAL A 75 20.32 -12.84 -0.26
CA VAL A 75 21.73 -12.44 -0.22
C VAL A 75 22.50 -13.35 -1.17
N ARG A 76 23.21 -12.74 -2.12
CA ARG A 76 24.00 -13.43 -3.14
C ARG A 76 25.47 -13.21 -2.93
N ASN A 77 26.25 -14.28 -2.98
CA ASN A 77 27.69 -14.27 -2.97
C ASN A 77 28.22 -14.61 -4.36
N ARG A 78 28.79 -13.65 -5.04
CA ARG A 78 29.42 -13.85 -6.37
C ARG A 78 30.90 -14.27 -6.29
N ALA A 79 31.44 -14.45 -5.07
CA ALA A 79 32.81 -14.94 -4.89
C ALA A 79 32.85 -16.45 -5.15
N ARG A 80 33.77 -16.93 -5.99
CA ARG A 80 33.82 -18.33 -6.41
C ARG A 80 34.45 -19.27 -5.38
N MET A 81 35.29 -18.77 -4.48
CA MET A 81 36.11 -19.57 -3.58
C MET A 81 35.93 -19.26 -2.09
N MET A 82 35.10 -18.30 -1.75
CA MET A 82 35.01 -17.79 -0.38
C MET A 82 33.58 -17.75 0.11
N SER A 83 33.30 -18.40 1.22
CA SER A 83 32.05 -18.22 1.96
C SER A 83 32.04 -16.89 2.69
N ILE A 84 30.88 -16.28 2.82
CA ILE A 84 30.73 -14.94 3.41
C ILE A 84 29.76 -15.01 4.59
N ARG A 85 30.21 -14.55 5.77
CA ARG A 85 29.34 -14.27 6.93
C ARG A 85 28.84 -12.86 6.85
N TYR A 86 27.53 -12.67 7.04
CA TYR A 86 26.91 -11.36 6.87
C TYR A 86 25.85 -11.05 7.94
N GLU A 87 25.52 -9.79 8.05
CA GLU A 87 24.36 -9.30 8.77
C GLU A 87 23.60 -8.31 7.87
N VAL A 88 22.31 -8.55 7.68
CA VAL A 88 21.40 -7.65 6.94
C VAL A 88 20.56 -6.87 7.93
N PHE A 89 20.46 -5.58 7.69
CA PHE A 89 19.61 -4.67 8.46
C PHE A 89 18.40 -4.28 7.62
N LEU A 90 17.25 -4.76 8.07
CA LEU A 90 15.95 -4.51 7.48
C LEU A 90 15.19 -3.48 8.30
N THR A 91 14.57 -2.53 7.63
CA THR A 91 13.62 -1.59 8.23
C THR A 91 12.23 -1.87 7.68
N LEU A 92 11.29 -2.09 8.58
CA LEU A 92 9.87 -2.32 8.31
C LEU A 92 9.06 -1.21 8.96
N GLY A 93 8.10 -0.65 8.24
CA GLY A 93 7.21 0.35 8.81
C GLY A 93 6.05 0.70 7.89
N ASN A 94 4.91 1.00 8.48
CA ASN A 94 3.79 1.58 7.77
C ASN A 94 4.18 2.99 7.30
N ILE A 95 3.75 3.40 6.11
CA ILE A 95 4.06 4.73 5.56
C ILE A 95 3.51 5.86 6.43
N HIS A 96 2.44 5.61 7.18
CA HIS A 96 1.80 6.56 8.11
C HIS A 96 2.38 6.53 9.53
N ASP A 97 3.28 5.58 9.84
CA ASP A 97 3.93 5.50 11.14
C ASP A 97 5.24 6.27 11.17
N LYS A 98 5.42 7.09 12.22
CA LYS A 98 6.70 7.75 12.49
C LYS A 98 7.77 6.77 12.98
N LYS A 99 7.37 5.67 13.65
CA LYS A 99 8.27 4.67 14.19
C LYS A 99 8.41 3.49 13.24
N ARG A 100 9.64 3.27 12.76
CA ARG A 100 9.97 2.12 11.91
C ARG A 100 10.69 1.06 12.74
N LYS A 101 10.31 -0.21 12.59
CA LYS A 101 10.96 -1.34 13.28
C LYS A 101 12.19 -1.77 12.50
N LYS A 102 13.35 -1.73 13.15
CA LYS A 102 14.60 -2.27 12.58
C LYS A 102 14.79 -3.71 13.03
N ARG A 103 15.07 -4.59 12.10
CA ARG A 103 15.41 -5.99 12.36
C ARG A 103 16.76 -6.32 11.76
N LYS A 104 17.49 -7.20 12.45
CA LYS A 104 18.79 -7.67 12.07
C LYS A 104 18.73 -9.19 11.84
N TYR A 105 19.20 -9.61 10.69
CA TYR A 105 19.33 -11.00 10.33
C TYR A 105 20.79 -11.32 10.05
N ALA A 106 21.28 -12.44 10.56
CA ALA A 106 22.64 -12.90 10.34
C ALA A 106 22.61 -14.27 9.67
N GLY A 107 23.55 -14.50 8.78
CA GLY A 107 23.68 -15.75 8.04
C GLY A 107 25.07 -15.91 7.42
N SER A 108 25.22 -16.96 6.63
CA SER A 108 26.43 -17.21 5.87
C SER A 108 26.08 -17.78 4.50
N VAL A 109 26.64 -17.20 3.44
CA VAL A 109 26.43 -17.65 2.07
C VAL A 109 27.68 -18.35 1.55
N PRO A 110 27.57 -19.58 1.04
CA PRO A 110 28.70 -20.29 0.44
C PRO A 110 29.20 -19.57 -0.82
N ALA A 111 30.36 -19.99 -1.29
CA ALA A 111 30.96 -19.48 -2.51
C ALA A 111 30.02 -19.68 -3.71
N GLY A 112 29.77 -18.62 -4.50
CA GLY A 112 28.88 -18.69 -5.66
C GLY A 112 27.40 -18.94 -5.37
N GLY A 113 27.01 -19.00 -4.07
CA GLY A 113 25.66 -19.34 -3.65
C GLY A 113 24.77 -18.14 -3.34
N GLU A 114 23.52 -18.45 -3.04
CA GLU A 114 22.54 -17.49 -2.54
C GLU A 114 21.81 -18.07 -1.32
N GLU A 115 21.37 -17.18 -0.44
CA GLU A 115 20.60 -17.53 0.75
C GLU A 115 19.38 -16.62 0.84
N THR A 116 18.21 -17.22 1.08
CA THR A 116 16.97 -16.50 1.29
C THR A 116 16.68 -16.39 2.78
N LEU A 117 16.71 -15.16 3.28
CA LEU A 117 16.30 -14.81 4.64
C LEU A 117 14.80 -14.56 4.68
N TRP A 118 14.07 -15.32 5.47
CA TRP A 118 12.65 -15.12 5.67
C TRP A 118 12.41 -14.18 6.85
N CYS A 119 11.73 -13.09 6.57
CA CYS A 119 11.27 -12.12 7.56
C CYS A 119 9.78 -12.31 7.76
N GLU A 120 9.37 -12.76 8.93
CA GLU A 120 7.97 -12.85 9.32
C GLU A 120 7.60 -11.64 10.16
N PHE A 121 6.47 -11.02 9.80
CA PHE A 121 5.90 -9.91 10.57
C PHE A 121 4.37 -9.99 10.54
N GLU A 122 3.78 -9.42 11.54
CA GLU A 122 2.36 -9.33 11.73
C GLU A 122 2.00 -7.88 11.99
N THR A 123 0.87 -7.45 11.49
CA THR A 123 0.32 -6.11 11.69
C THR A 123 -1.18 -6.21 11.88
N GLY A 124 -1.67 -5.61 12.96
CA GLY A 124 -3.11 -5.45 13.22
C GLY A 124 -3.72 -4.23 12.52
N ARG A 125 -3.02 -3.64 11.53
CA ARG A 125 -3.45 -2.42 10.86
C ARG A 125 -3.30 -2.57 9.37
N CYS A 126 -4.31 -2.13 8.61
CA CYS A 126 -4.21 -2.04 7.17
C CYS A 126 -3.36 -0.84 6.73
N GLY A 127 -2.99 -0.81 5.47
CA GLY A 127 -2.16 0.22 4.88
C GLY A 127 -0.96 -0.35 4.12
N SER A 128 -0.12 0.52 3.59
CA SER A 128 1.08 0.12 2.87
C SER A 128 2.28 0.01 3.84
N ILE A 129 2.89 -1.18 3.91
CA ILE A 129 4.10 -1.43 4.70
C ILE A 129 5.30 -1.39 3.78
N GLU A 130 6.19 -0.43 4.01
CA GLU A 130 7.47 -0.38 3.33
C GLU A 130 8.47 -1.32 4.02
N MET A 131 9.04 -2.25 3.26
CA MET A 131 10.17 -3.08 3.64
C MET A 131 11.42 -2.57 2.93
N ARG A 132 12.48 -2.27 3.67
CA ARG A 132 13.71 -1.72 3.10
C ARG A 132 14.94 -2.43 3.65
N ILE A 133 15.84 -2.82 2.75
CA ILE A 133 17.19 -3.24 3.13
C ILE A 133 18.05 -1.97 3.20
N ASP A 134 18.46 -1.61 4.41
CA ASP A 134 19.29 -0.42 4.62
C ASP A 134 20.76 -0.69 4.31
N THR A 135 21.30 -1.73 4.95
CA THR A 135 22.71 -2.07 4.87
C THR A 135 22.94 -3.55 5.07
N ILE A 136 24.00 -4.03 4.45
CA ILE A 136 24.62 -5.32 4.72
C ILE A 136 26.00 -5.12 5.34
N ARG A 137 26.32 -5.88 6.38
CA ARG A 137 27.66 -5.98 6.95
C ARG A 137 28.24 -7.34 6.62
N VAL A 138 29.45 -7.35 6.19
CA VAL A 138 30.22 -8.56 5.88
C VAL A 138 31.36 -8.68 6.86
N TYR A 139 31.54 -9.85 7.44
CA TYR A 139 32.52 -10.11 8.46
C TYR A 139 33.65 -10.99 7.92
N ASP A 140 34.84 -10.81 8.47
CA ASP A 140 35.95 -11.74 8.33
C ASP A 140 35.68 -13.05 9.13
N PHE A 141 36.57 -14.03 9.02
CA PHE A 141 36.37 -15.35 9.65
C PHE A 141 36.24 -15.28 11.16
N LEU A 142 37.05 -14.47 11.85
CA LEU A 142 36.96 -14.28 13.29
C LEU A 142 35.94 -13.23 13.71
N GLY A 143 35.43 -12.43 12.76
CA GLY A 143 34.49 -11.35 13.02
C GLY A 143 35.11 -10.17 13.78
N ILE A 144 36.43 -9.97 13.60
CA ILE A 144 37.16 -8.84 14.17
C ILE A 144 36.85 -7.57 13.38
N PHE A 145 36.88 -7.69 12.06
CA PHE A 145 36.59 -6.61 11.13
C PHE A 145 35.29 -6.87 10.40
N PHE A 146 34.68 -5.79 9.94
CA PHE A 146 33.53 -5.87 9.02
C PHE A 146 33.54 -4.73 8.00
N LEU A 147 33.01 -5.02 6.84
CA LEU A 147 32.72 -4.07 5.81
C LEU A 147 31.23 -3.75 5.77
N ARG A 148 30.86 -2.49 5.60
CA ARG A 148 29.46 -2.04 5.51
C ARG A 148 29.13 -1.56 4.09
N LYS A 149 28.15 -2.19 3.45
CA LYS A 149 27.62 -1.79 2.14
C LYS A 149 26.19 -1.28 2.30
N LYS A 150 25.87 -0.11 1.76
CA LYS A 150 24.50 0.42 1.67
C LYS A 150 23.80 -0.22 0.49
N VAL A 151 22.58 -0.73 0.69
CA VAL A 151 21.84 -1.46 -0.36
C VAL A 151 20.69 -0.61 -0.90
N LYS A 152 19.89 0.02 -0.03
CA LYS A 152 18.75 0.91 -0.37
C LYS A 152 17.66 0.27 -1.25
N LYS A 153 17.48 -1.03 -1.21
CA LYS A 153 16.38 -1.73 -1.89
C LYS A 153 15.09 -1.60 -1.08
N ARG A 154 13.98 -1.38 -1.79
CA ARG A 154 12.65 -1.18 -1.18
C ARG A 154 11.61 -2.03 -1.88
N ALA A 155 10.64 -2.52 -1.11
CA ALA A 155 9.41 -3.10 -1.59
C ALA A 155 8.27 -2.70 -0.65
N SER A 156 7.05 -2.69 -1.16
CA SER A 156 5.85 -2.41 -0.36
C SER A 156 4.94 -3.63 -0.36
N VAL A 157 4.32 -3.86 0.77
CA VAL A 157 3.27 -4.87 0.97
C VAL A 157 2.01 -4.13 1.36
N LYS A 158 0.93 -4.29 0.61
CA LYS A 158 -0.37 -3.71 0.93
C LYS A 158 -1.13 -4.64 1.86
N ILE A 159 -1.51 -4.13 3.02
CA ILE A 159 -2.30 -4.86 4.00
C ILE A 159 -3.75 -4.48 3.79
N LEU A 160 -4.55 -5.45 3.40
CA LEU A 160 -5.97 -5.24 3.16
C LEU A 160 -6.72 -5.02 4.48
N PRO A 161 -7.75 -4.15 4.48
CA PRO A 161 -8.59 -3.95 5.64
C PRO A 161 -9.46 -5.18 5.89
N GLN A 162 -9.78 -5.41 7.15
CA GLN A 162 -10.96 -6.22 7.52
C GLN A 162 -12.15 -5.28 7.54
N PHE A 163 -13.22 -5.66 6.90
CA PHE A 163 -14.45 -4.85 6.87
C PHE A 163 -15.68 -5.73 7.10
N SER A 164 -16.72 -5.12 7.59
CA SER A 164 -18.05 -5.70 7.76
C SER A 164 -19.07 -4.74 7.18
N LEU A 165 -20.21 -5.26 6.76
CA LEU A 165 -21.29 -4.41 6.27
C LEU A 165 -21.71 -3.41 7.35
N MET A 166 -21.90 -2.16 6.94
CA MET A 166 -22.36 -1.09 7.84
C MET A 166 -23.88 -0.95 7.77
N PRO A 167 -24.55 -0.66 8.88
CA PRO A 167 -25.94 -0.26 8.84
C PRO A 167 -26.08 1.11 8.17
N VAL A 168 -26.56 1.11 6.92
CA VAL A 168 -26.80 2.32 6.11
C VAL A 168 -28.24 2.30 5.65
N GLU A 169 -28.95 3.41 5.86
CA GLU A 169 -30.31 3.60 5.36
C GLU A 169 -30.26 4.47 4.09
N ILE A 170 -30.53 3.89 2.93
CA ILE A 170 -30.59 4.62 1.67
C ILE A 170 -32.01 5.17 1.51
N THR A 171 -32.12 6.51 1.56
CA THR A 171 -33.40 7.20 1.45
C THR A 171 -33.96 7.10 0.03
N ARG A 172 -35.30 7.28 -0.09
CA ARG A 172 -35.98 7.36 -1.38
C ARG A 172 -35.38 8.47 -2.27
N LYS A 173 -35.08 9.61 -1.66
CA LYS A 173 -34.45 10.76 -2.34
C LYS A 173 -33.15 10.38 -3.00
N THR A 174 -32.28 9.63 -2.34
CA THR A 174 -31.00 9.16 -2.89
C THR A 174 -31.18 8.16 -4.01
N ARG A 175 -32.18 7.26 -3.91
CA ARG A 175 -32.48 6.29 -4.97
C ARG A 175 -33.08 6.95 -6.23
N GLU A 176 -33.83 8.03 -6.07
CA GLU A 176 -34.50 8.75 -7.16
C GLU A 176 -33.70 9.95 -7.67
N PHE A 177 -32.58 10.26 -7.03
CA PHE A 177 -31.74 11.39 -7.39
C PHE A 177 -31.20 11.22 -8.82
N GLN A 178 -31.62 12.11 -9.72
CA GLN A 178 -31.14 12.18 -11.10
C GLN A 178 -30.05 13.25 -11.19
N ALA A 179 -28.81 12.88 -10.92
CA ALA A 179 -27.69 13.73 -11.23
C ALA A 179 -27.45 13.75 -12.76
N GLU A 180 -26.77 14.80 -13.26
CA GLU A 180 -26.28 14.82 -14.65
C GLU A 180 -25.53 13.53 -14.94
N ALA A 181 -26.11 12.66 -15.75
CA ALA A 181 -25.60 11.32 -15.99
C ALA A 181 -24.60 11.34 -17.13
N GLU A 182 -23.39 10.93 -16.86
CA GLU A 182 -22.41 10.60 -17.90
C GLU A 182 -22.74 9.26 -18.62
N GLU A 183 -23.58 8.43 -18.00
CA GLU A 183 -23.97 7.12 -18.50
C GLU A 183 -25.43 6.79 -18.15
N TYR A 184 -26.06 6.00 -19.03
CA TYR A 184 -27.43 5.54 -18.87
C TYR A 184 -27.49 4.02 -18.66
N SER A 185 -28.50 3.55 -17.91
CA SER A 185 -28.69 2.13 -17.66
C SER A 185 -29.14 1.39 -18.92
N GLY A 186 -28.44 0.33 -19.29
CA GLY A 186 -28.88 -0.59 -20.34
C GLY A 186 -30.03 -1.54 -19.95
N GLU A 187 -30.40 -1.58 -18.65
CA GLU A 187 -31.39 -2.53 -18.13
C GLU A 187 -32.63 -1.87 -17.55
N LYS A 188 -32.56 -0.58 -17.22
CA LYS A 188 -33.60 0.11 -16.48
C LYS A 188 -34.12 1.33 -17.23
N ARG A 189 -35.45 1.48 -17.28
CA ARG A 189 -36.11 2.68 -17.81
C ARG A 189 -35.96 3.83 -16.83
N GLY A 190 -35.83 5.05 -17.35
CA GLY A 190 -35.83 6.29 -16.63
C GLY A 190 -36.84 7.29 -17.20
N ASP A 191 -36.81 8.49 -16.64
CA ASP A 191 -37.66 9.61 -17.07
C ASP A 191 -36.84 10.74 -17.73
N ASP A 192 -35.53 10.54 -17.98
CA ASP A 192 -34.68 11.57 -18.53
C ASP A 192 -35.01 11.81 -20.02
N PRO A 193 -35.46 13.02 -20.40
CA PRO A 193 -35.82 13.35 -21.77
C PRO A 193 -34.62 13.49 -22.71
N SER A 194 -33.39 13.57 -22.18
CA SER A 194 -32.19 13.85 -22.96
C SER A 194 -31.70 12.61 -23.74
N GLU A 195 -32.07 11.39 -23.30
CA GLU A 195 -31.66 10.16 -23.95
C GLU A 195 -32.80 9.16 -24.17
N ILE A 196 -32.79 8.54 -25.34
CA ILE A 196 -33.76 7.49 -25.70
C ILE A 196 -33.05 6.15 -25.55
N TYR A 197 -33.50 5.37 -24.57
CA TYR A 197 -32.99 4.04 -24.30
C TYR A 197 -33.32 3.07 -25.46
N GLN A 198 -34.61 3.02 -25.82
CA GLN A 198 -35.10 2.23 -26.94
C GLN A 198 -36.43 2.75 -27.43
N ILE A 199 -36.83 2.32 -28.66
CA ILE A 199 -38.16 2.57 -29.19
C ILE A 199 -38.85 1.21 -29.34
N ARG A 200 -40.04 1.07 -28.79
CA ARG A 200 -40.85 -0.15 -28.84
C ARG A 200 -42.32 0.14 -29.18
N GLU A 201 -43.07 -0.87 -29.38
CA GLU A 201 -44.51 -0.76 -29.55
C GLU A 201 -45.21 -0.23 -28.31
N TYR A 202 -46.26 0.59 -28.53
CA TYR A 202 -47.09 1.20 -27.50
C TYR A 202 -47.86 0.13 -26.73
N ARG A 203 -47.97 0.34 -25.40
CA ARG A 203 -48.80 -0.45 -24.50
C ARG A 203 -49.80 0.47 -23.80
N VAL A 204 -50.97 -0.07 -23.43
CA VAL A 204 -52.11 0.68 -22.89
C VAL A 204 -51.78 1.56 -21.66
N MET A 205 -50.65 1.26 -21.00
CA MET A 205 -50.18 2.02 -19.81
C MET A 205 -49.14 3.09 -20.17
N ASP A 206 -48.72 3.22 -21.44
CA ASP A 206 -47.67 4.16 -21.83
C ASP A 206 -48.24 5.58 -22.00
N SER A 207 -47.41 6.58 -21.69
CA SER A 207 -47.78 7.98 -21.85
C SER A 207 -47.84 8.39 -23.32
N LEU A 208 -48.91 9.05 -23.72
CA LEU A 208 -49.06 9.61 -25.07
C LEU A 208 -48.00 10.66 -25.44
N LYS A 209 -47.35 11.28 -24.43
CA LYS A 209 -46.26 12.24 -24.61
C LYS A 209 -44.99 11.61 -25.15
N ASP A 210 -44.82 10.32 -24.92
CA ASP A 210 -43.61 9.59 -25.29
C ASP A 210 -43.72 8.88 -26.65
N ILE A 211 -44.84 9.06 -27.37
CA ILE A 211 -45.02 8.51 -28.71
C ILE A 211 -44.03 9.14 -29.70
N HIS A 212 -43.34 8.25 -30.44
CA HIS A 212 -42.46 8.65 -31.52
C HIS A 212 -43.22 8.78 -32.83
N TRP A 213 -43.98 9.85 -32.97
CA TRP A 213 -44.89 10.05 -34.12
C TRP A 213 -44.27 9.79 -35.50
N LYS A 214 -43.06 10.23 -35.72
CA LYS A 214 -42.38 10.05 -37.03
C LYS A 214 -42.13 8.57 -37.35
N LEU A 215 -41.78 7.76 -36.35
CA LEU A 215 -41.55 6.32 -36.54
C LEU A 215 -42.88 5.57 -36.61
N SER A 216 -43.81 5.95 -35.77
CA SER A 216 -45.16 5.34 -35.77
C SER A 216 -45.87 5.44 -37.13
N VAL A 217 -45.71 6.58 -37.83
CA VAL A 217 -46.26 6.73 -39.18
C VAL A 217 -45.54 5.84 -40.21
N LYS A 218 -44.25 5.59 -39.99
CA LYS A 218 -43.43 4.77 -40.92
C LYS A 218 -43.71 3.27 -40.75
N GLU A 219 -43.85 2.84 -39.48
CA GLU A 219 -44.04 1.42 -39.12
C GLU A 219 -45.53 1.02 -39.12
N GLU A 220 -46.46 1.99 -39.35
CA GLU A 220 -47.93 1.83 -39.30
C GLU A 220 -48.46 1.33 -37.91
N GLU A 221 -47.62 1.43 -36.86
CA GLU A 221 -47.92 1.03 -35.49
C GLU A 221 -47.47 2.12 -34.51
N LEU A 222 -48.15 2.26 -33.40
CA LEU A 222 -47.80 3.25 -32.40
C LEU A 222 -46.48 2.84 -31.69
N MET A 223 -45.48 3.64 -31.89
CA MET A 223 -44.14 3.44 -31.29
C MET A 223 -43.89 4.43 -30.17
N VAL A 224 -43.37 3.96 -29.05
CA VAL A 224 -43.06 4.76 -27.83
C VAL A 224 -41.55 4.80 -27.57
N LYS A 225 -41.08 5.99 -27.25
CA LYS A 225 -39.72 6.22 -26.78
C LYS A 225 -39.65 5.83 -25.30
N GLU A 226 -38.81 4.88 -24.97
CA GLU A 226 -38.39 4.63 -23.60
C GLU A 226 -37.20 5.50 -23.30
N ARG A 227 -37.29 6.26 -22.24
CA ARG A 227 -36.25 7.21 -21.80
C ARG A 227 -35.16 6.49 -21.02
N GLY A 228 -33.95 7.02 -21.07
CA GLY A 228 -32.82 6.50 -20.33
C GLY A 228 -32.96 6.71 -18.82
N PHE A 229 -32.48 5.75 -18.05
CA PHE A 229 -32.32 5.90 -16.61
C PHE A 229 -30.88 6.38 -16.34
N PRO A 230 -30.69 7.64 -15.88
CA PRO A 230 -29.37 8.18 -15.63
C PRO A 230 -28.65 7.42 -14.50
N LEU A 231 -27.45 6.95 -14.78
CA LEU A 231 -26.57 6.31 -13.80
C LEU A 231 -25.62 7.33 -13.17
N GLY A 232 -26.16 8.40 -12.60
CA GLY A 232 -25.39 9.39 -11.87
C GLY A 232 -24.80 8.83 -10.58
N CYS A 233 -23.65 9.35 -10.14
CA CYS A 233 -23.16 9.09 -8.79
C CYS A 233 -24.01 9.84 -7.79
N THR A 234 -24.81 9.13 -7.02
CA THR A 234 -25.75 9.76 -6.07
C THR A 234 -25.09 10.22 -4.79
N VAL A 235 -24.04 9.53 -4.36
CA VAL A 235 -23.31 9.80 -3.10
C VAL A 235 -21.86 10.10 -3.39
N LEU A 236 -21.32 11.18 -2.80
CA LEU A 236 -19.90 11.48 -2.79
C LEU A 236 -19.29 11.05 -1.45
N ILE A 237 -18.27 10.19 -1.48
CA ILE A 237 -17.44 9.86 -0.33
C ILE A 237 -16.13 10.63 -0.48
N TRP A 238 -15.93 11.64 0.36
CA TRP A 238 -14.73 12.48 0.37
C TRP A 238 -13.77 12.04 1.49
N PHE A 239 -12.51 11.75 1.14
CA PHE A 239 -11.47 11.41 2.12
C PHE A 239 -10.66 12.64 2.52
N ASP A 240 -10.87 13.12 3.76
CA ASP A 240 -10.15 14.26 4.32
C ASP A 240 -8.93 13.82 5.13
N VAL A 241 -7.80 13.63 4.46
CA VAL A 241 -6.56 13.10 5.05
C VAL A 241 -5.52 14.22 5.16
N ARG A 242 -5.41 14.83 6.36
CA ARG A 242 -4.52 15.97 6.63
C ARG A 242 -3.21 15.55 7.29
N ALA A 243 -2.08 16.04 6.79
CA ALA A 243 -0.78 15.81 7.41
C ALA A 243 -0.76 16.31 8.88
N GLY A 244 -0.14 15.50 9.76
CA GLY A 244 -0.06 15.80 11.19
C GLY A 244 -1.27 15.38 12.02
N LYS A 245 -2.43 15.12 11.41
CA LYS A 245 -3.63 14.62 12.09
C LYS A 245 -3.86 13.12 11.87
N VAL A 246 -3.12 12.50 10.96
CA VAL A 246 -3.24 11.07 10.62
C VAL A 246 -2.17 10.25 11.34
N SER A 247 -2.61 9.22 12.04
CA SER A 247 -1.78 8.14 12.56
C SER A 247 -2.01 6.86 11.76
N ALA A 248 -1.11 5.88 11.83
CA ALA A 248 -1.33 4.59 11.16
C ALA A 248 -2.59 3.87 11.65
N GLU A 249 -2.98 4.06 12.91
CA GLU A 249 -4.23 3.52 13.46
C GLU A 249 -5.45 4.26 12.89
N GLY A 250 -5.41 5.60 12.84
CA GLY A 250 -6.49 6.40 12.25
C GLY A 250 -6.67 6.08 10.77
N PHE A 251 -5.56 5.98 10.04
CA PHE A 251 -5.60 5.59 8.63
C PHE A 251 -6.20 4.19 8.42
N SER A 252 -5.83 3.21 9.25
CA SER A 252 -6.42 1.87 9.21
C SER A 252 -7.94 1.93 9.40
N LYS A 253 -8.41 2.62 10.43
CA LYS A 253 -9.84 2.82 10.69
C LYS A 253 -10.56 3.53 9.55
N MET A 254 -9.90 4.52 8.93
CA MET A 254 -10.44 5.22 7.77
C MET A 254 -10.66 4.27 6.59
N VAL A 255 -9.64 3.47 6.25
CA VAL A 255 -9.72 2.52 5.13
C VAL A 255 -10.74 1.39 5.42
N GLU A 256 -10.80 0.87 6.66
CA GLU A 256 -11.78 -0.12 7.09
C GLU A 256 -13.21 0.41 6.94
N ARG A 257 -13.48 1.65 7.40
CA ARG A 257 -14.78 2.29 7.26
C ARG A 257 -15.12 2.63 5.82
N ALA A 258 -14.12 3.07 5.04
CA ALA A 258 -14.28 3.31 3.61
C ALA A 258 -14.68 2.02 2.87
N ALA A 259 -14.01 0.91 3.20
CA ALA A 259 -14.32 -0.40 2.64
C ALA A 259 -15.73 -0.86 3.02
N SER A 260 -16.05 -0.80 4.32
CA SER A 260 -17.39 -1.16 4.84
C SER A 260 -18.50 -0.36 4.17
N LEU A 261 -18.36 0.96 4.10
CA LEU A 261 -19.36 1.84 3.49
C LEU A 261 -19.48 1.59 1.98
N SER A 262 -18.34 1.52 1.28
CA SER A 262 -18.35 1.38 -0.18
C SER A 262 -18.92 0.04 -0.63
N VAL A 263 -18.56 -1.06 0.06
CA VAL A 263 -19.10 -2.39 -0.24
C VAL A 263 -20.58 -2.45 0.08
N THR A 264 -21.02 -1.91 1.23
CA THR A 264 -22.46 -1.85 1.57
C THR A 264 -23.26 -1.08 0.51
N LEU A 265 -22.76 0.07 0.04
CA LEU A 265 -23.44 0.83 -1.02
C LEU A 265 -23.48 0.07 -2.35
N ALA A 266 -22.40 -0.64 -2.68
CA ALA A 266 -22.35 -1.47 -3.90
C ALA A 266 -23.35 -2.63 -3.85
N GLU A 267 -23.49 -3.34 -2.71
CA GLU A 267 -24.49 -4.38 -2.50
C GLU A 267 -25.92 -3.84 -2.61
N GLU A 268 -26.16 -2.64 -2.08
CA GLU A 268 -27.44 -1.94 -2.20
C GLU A 268 -27.67 -1.31 -3.59
N LYS A 269 -26.78 -1.58 -4.56
CA LYS A 269 -26.82 -1.05 -5.92
C LYS A 269 -26.85 0.50 -5.98
N CYS A 270 -26.25 1.15 -5.00
CA CYS A 270 -26.10 2.59 -4.94
C CYS A 270 -24.74 2.99 -5.52
N ILE A 271 -24.77 3.53 -6.75
CA ILE A 271 -23.56 4.01 -7.42
C ILE A 271 -23.07 5.25 -6.69
N HIS A 272 -21.80 5.23 -6.30
CA HIS A 272 -21.21 6.34 -5.55
C HIS A 272 -19.82 6.70 -6.09
N MET A 273 -19.37 7.90 -5.75
CA MET A 273 -18.06 8.42 -6.10
C MET A 273 -17.21 8.52 -4.84
N ALA A 274 -16.06 7.86 -4.86
CA ALA A 274 -15.01 8.05 -3.88
C ALA A 274 -14.00 9.08 -4.41
N ALA A 275 -13.64 10.08 -3.61
CA ALA A 275 -12.71 11.10 -4.05
C ALA A 275 -11.72 11.51 -2.96
N TRP A 276 -10.50 11.82 -3.38
CA TRP A 276 -9.41 12.28 -2.50
C TRP A 276 -8.43 13.17 -3.25
N TYR A 277 -7.69 13.96 -2.49
CA TYR A 277 -6.63 14.79 -3.05
C TYR A 277 -5.31 14.03 -3.12
N GLU A 278 -4.68 14.02 -4.29
CA GLU A 278 -3.37 13.43 -4.54
C GLU A 278 -2.30 14.51 -4.58
N GLU A 279 -1.52 14.63 -3.50
CA GLU A 279 -0.51 15.69 -3.34
C GLU A 279 0.55 15.70 -4.45
N LYS A 280 0.99 14.52 -4.92
CA LYS A 280 2.03 14.41 -5.95
C LYS A 280 1.64 15.02 -7.29
N ASN A 281 0.38 14.89 -7.66
CA ASN A 281 -0.16 15.33 -8.94
C ASN A 281 -1.00 16.60 -8.80
N GLU A 282 -1.13 17.13 -7.60
CA GLU A 282 -1.92 18.33 -7.26
C GLU A 282 -3.35 18.29 -7.84
N ARG A 283 -3.98 17.12 -7.80
CA ARG A 283 -5.30 16.89 -8.36
C ARG A 283 -6.20 16.07 -7.45
N ILE A 284 -7.51 16.17 -7.68
CA ILE A 284 -8.48 15.25 -7.09
C ILE A 284 -8.60 14.01 -7.95
N VAL A 285 -8.44 12.85 -7.32
CA VAL A 285 -8.75 11.57 -7.90
C VAL A 285 -10.22 11.29 -7.63
N LYS A 286 -10.98 11.04 -8.68
CA LYS A 286 -12.37 10.60 -8.65
C LYS A 286 -12.43 9.13 -9.02
N TRP A 287 -13.07 8.31 -8.19
CA TRP A 287 -13.24 6.90 -8.43
C TRP A 287 -14.71 6.51 -8.33
N ARG A 288 -15.28 6.12 -9.46
CA ARG A 288 -16.68 5.67 -9.51
C ARG A 288 -16.78 4.22 -9.06
N VAL A 289 -17.65 3.94 -8.11
CA VAL A 289 -17.92 2.61 -7.58
C VAL A 289 -19.33 2.20 -7.94
N ARG A 290 -19.45 1.09 -8.68
CA ARG A 290 -20.70 0.52 -9.17
C ARG A 290 -21.00 -0.82 -8.56
N ASP A 291 -19.94 -1.58 -8.27
CA ASP A 291 -19.96 -2.96 -7.86
C ASP A 291 -18.80 -3.23 -6.87
N GLU A 292 -18.76 -4.46 -6.39
CA GLU A 292 -17.76 -4.90 -5.42
C GLU A 292 -16.34 -4.89 -5.99
N GLU A 293 -16.16 -5.19 -7.28
CA GLU A 293 -14.85 -5.17 -7.94
C GLU A 293 -14.27 -3.74 -8.00
N SER A 294 -15.10 -2.77 -8.37
CA SER A 294 -14.72 -1.35 -8.39
C SER A 294 -14.45 -0.81 -6.99
N ALA A 295 -15.20 -1.30 -5.96
CA ALA A 295 -14.94 -0.99 -4.55
C ALA A 295 -13.57 -1.54 -4.10
N CYS A 296 -13.26 -2.79 -4.39
CA CYS A 296 -11.95 -3.39 -4.10
C CYS A 296 -10.81 -2.64 -4.79
N SER A 297 -11.00 -2.24 -6.04
CA SER A 297 -10.02 -1.46 -6.81
C SER A 297 -9.81 -0.07 -6.20
N MET A 298 -10.86 0.58 -5.72
CA MET A 298 -10.80 1.85 -5.00
C MET A 298 -10.01 1.69 -3.69
N ILE A 299 -10.32 0.66 -2.89
CA ILE A 299 -9.62 0.37 -1.63
C ILE A 299 -8.13 0.14 -1.89
N TRP A 300 -7.79 -0.62 -2.93
CA TRP A 300 -6.40 -0.85 -3.32
C TRP A 300 -5.63 0.43 -3.62
N ARG A 301 -6.27 1.40 -4.25
CA ARG A 301 -5.71 2.74 -4.51
C ARG A 301 -5.61 3.57 -3.24
N LEU A 302 -6.64 3.51 -2.39
CA LEU A 302 -6.70 4.26 -1.13
C LEU A 302 -5.57 3.88 -0.17
N LEU A 303 -5.09 2.62 -0.19
CA LEU A 303 -3.96 2.17 0.64
C LEU A 303 -2.65 2.93 0.39
N ASP A 304 -2.48 3.57 -0.77
CA ASP A 304 -1.31 4.38 -1.12
C ASP A 304 -1.52 5.89 -0.86
N LEU A 305 -2.67 6.29 -0.31
CA LEU A 305 -3.00 7.69 -0.08
C LEU A 305 -2.00 8.33 0.89
N GLU A 306 -1.36 9.40 0.46
CA GLU A 306 -0.48 10.22 1.29
C GLU A 306 -1.27 11.41 1.90
N PRO A 307 -0.99 11.77 3.17
CA PRO A 307 -1.67 12.88 3.81
C PRO A 307 -1.34 14.22 3.15
N CYS A 308 -2.38 15.03 2.90
CA CYS A 308 -2.26 16.37 2.32
C CYS A 308 -1.60 17.35 3.29
N ARG A 309 -0.62 18.13 2.81
CA ARG A 309 0.07 19.19 3.56
C ARG A 309 -0.51 20.57 3.29
N ASP A 310 -0.86 20.84 2.03
CA ASP A 310 -1.40 22.13 1.62
C ASP A 310 -2.94 22.08 1.51
N ILE A 311 -3.58 22.40 2.63
CA ILE A 311 -5.04 22.38 2.74
C ILE A 311 -5.69 23.41 1.81
N LYS A 312 -5.08 24.59 1.60
CA LYS A 312 -5.65 25.63 0.75
C LYS A 312 -5.70 25.21 -0.72
N LYS A 313 -4.62 24.61 -1.21
CA LYS A 313 -4.59 24.06 -2.58
C LYS A 313 -5.63 22.94 -2.76
N ARG A 314 -5.71 22.03 -1.79
CA ARG A 314 -6.70 20.94 -1.80
C ARG A 314 -8.13 21.48 -1.89
N ASP A 315 -8.48 22.46 -1.04
CA ASP A 315 -9.83 23.02 -0.99
C ASP A 315 -10.17 23.77 -2.28
N ALA A 316 -9.22 24.52 -2.84
CA ALA A 316 -9.39 25.16 -4.15
C ALA A 316 -9.59 24.13 -5.27
N CYS A 317 -8.79 23.02 -5.29
CA CYS A 317 -8.98 21.94 -6.23
C CYS A 317 -10.34 21.25 -6.05
N TYR A 318 -10.83 21.12 -4.81
CA TYR A 318 -12.13 20.53 -4.52
C TYR A 318 -13.26 21.39 -5.12
N GLU A 319 -13.24 22.69 -4.86
CA GLU A 319 -14.25 23.62 -5.39
C GLU A 319 -14.26 23.62 -6.92
N ASP A 320 -13.08 23.66 -7.56
CA ASP A 320 -12.98 23.67 -9.02
C ASP A 320 -13.45 22.35 -9.63
N THR A 321 -13.07 21.22 -9.03
CA THR A 321 -13.37 19.87 -9.55
C THR A 321 -14.85 19.52 -9.46
N PHE A 322 -15.54 19.95 -8.39
CA PHE A 322 -16.95 19.64 -8.15
C PHE A 322 -17.89 20.80 -8.44
N LYS A 323 -17.38 21.88 -9.03
CA LYS A 323 -18.19 23.03 -9.43
C LYS A 323 -19.28 22.60 -10.42
N GLY A 324 -20.54 22.82 -10.03
CA GLY A 324 -21.71 22.46 -10.85
C GLY A 324 -22.10 20.98 -10.80
N GLN A 325 -21.43 20.16 -10.00
CA GLN A 325 -21.85 18.77 -9.75
C GLN A 325 -22.70 18.72 -8.47
N GLU A 326 -23.87 18.10 -8.58
CA GLU A 326 -24.77 17.89 -7.44
C GLU A 326 -24.72 16.43 -6.98
N PHE A 327 -24.79 16.21 -5.68
CA PHE A 327 -24.87 14.91 -5.05
C PHE A 327 -26.07 14.88 -4.09
N SER A 328 -26.75 13.72 -3.97
CA SER A 328 -27.83 13.58 -3.00
C SER A 328 -27.31 13.65 -1.57
N SER A 329 -26.11 13.14 -1.34
CA SER A 329 -25.42 13.13 -0.05
C SER A 329 -23.93 13.21 -0.22
N ILE A 330 -23.27 13.99 0.66
CA ILE A 330 -21.82 14.07 0.75
C ILE A 330 -21.40 13.49 2.11
N VAL A 331 -20.59 12.44 2.06
CA VAL A 331 -20.03 11.78 3.24
C VAL A 331 -18.54 12.06 3.30
N ILE A 332 -18.07 12.57 4.41
CA ILE A 332 -16.64 12.85 4.62
C ILE A 332 -16.09 11.81 5.59
N ILE A 333 -15.01 11.14 5.22
CA ILE A 333 -14.27 10.26 6.12
C ILE A 333 -12.92 10.92 6.41
N ASP A 334 -12.68 11.26 7.68
CA ASP A 334 -11.45 11.91 8.09
C ASP A 334 -10.30 10.92 8.31
N GLY A 335 -9.07 11.43 8.45
CA GLY A 335 -7.87 10.63 8.66
C GLY A 335 -7.80 9.87 10.00
N ALA A 336 -8.79 10.07 10.90
CA ALA A 336 -8.98 9.30 12.12
C ALA A 336 -10.03 8.19 11.92
N GLY A 337 -10.64 8.13 10.74
CA GLY A 337 -11.70 7.20 10.39
C GLY A 337 -13.09 7.63 10.86
N LYS A 338 -13.30 8.89 11.26
CA LYS A 338 -14.61 9.39 11.65
C LYS A 338 -15.43 9.72 10.41
N ILE A 339 -16.68 9.30 10.40
CA ILE A 339 -17.61 9.58 9.29
C ILE A 339 -18.44 10.80 9.67
N TRP A 340 -18.52 11.75 8.74
CA TRP A 340 -19.25 12.99 8.86
C TRP A 340 -20.25 13.10 7.72
N LYS A 341 -21.46 13.48 8.03
CA LYS A 341 -22.48 13.83 7.06
C LYS A 341 -23.11 15.16 7.48
N ASP A 342 -23.18 16.13 6.59
CA ASP A 342 -23.76 17.45 6.84
C ASP A 342 -23.19 18.16 8.09
N GLY A 343 -21.89 17.88 8.41
CA GLY A 343 -21.19 18.45 9.57
C GLY A 343 -21.39 17.70 10.90
N GLU A 344 -22.20 16.65 10.91
CA GLU A 344 -22.46 15.81 12.08
C GLU A 344 -21.88 14.40 11.91
N ALA A 345 -21.59 13.72 13.02
CA ALA A 345 -21.14 12.34 13.04
C ALA A 345 -22.28 11.43 13.49
N PRO A 346 -23.11 10.93 12.56
CA PRO A 346 -24.32 10.16 12.89
C PRO A 346 -23.97 8.76 13.38
N GLU A 347 -24.80 8.22 14.30
CA GLU A 347 -24.73 6.81 14.71
C GLU A 347 -25.26 5.87 13.61
N LEU A 348 -26.31 6.28 12.92
CA LEU A 348 -26.88 5.62 11.75
C LEU A 348 -26.73 6.53 10.53
N LEU A 349 -26.04 6.04 9.49
CA LEU A 349 -25.83 6.80 8.27
C LEU A 349 -27.06 6.69 7.37
N ARG A 350 -27.80 7.79 7.26
CA ARG A 350 -28.94 7.95 6.33
C ARG A 350 -28.49 8.70 5.09
N LEU A 351 -28.49 8.08 3.96
CA LEU A 351 -28.02 8.63 2.69
C LEU A 351 -29.18 8.93 1.73
#